data_af6a04e6cb9f1912b80b3ef66c9f7b6d
#
_entry.id   af6a04e6cb9f1912b80b3ef66c9f7b6d
#
_cell.length_a   1.000
_cell.length_b   1.000
_cell.length_c   1.000
_cell.angle_alpha   90.00
_cell.angle_beta   90.00
_cell.angle_gamma   90.00
#
_symmetry.space_group_name_H-M   'P 1'
#
loop_
_entity.id
_entity.type
_entity.pdbx_description
1 polymer ?
#
loop_
_entity_poly.entity_id
_entity_poly.type
_entity_poly.pdbx_seq_one_letter_code
_entity_poly.pdbx_strand_id
1 'polypeptide(L)'
;MTPTSSPSVAANSSQAEEAHRRARALLTDLGLELHPDKTRLVDLREGREGFDFLGCHLRARMSGRMWEQKRIVRYYLHRWPSARAMKNARARVKALTGRNRVGVELEDTIGALNLFLRGWGNYFRTGNASDKFRQLDRYVAWRLKRLLIKRRGRNLRAWQAARWTESWFHDQGLHKLLGTVRYPKAA
;
A
#
# COMPACT_ATOMS: atom_id res chain seq x y z
N MET A 1 -26.16 -7.53 0.10
CA MET A 1 -24.81 -7.47 0.72
C MET A 1 -24.06 -8.70 0.28
N THR A 2 -23.05 -8.56 -0.56
CA THR A 2 -22.22 -9.69 -0.98
C THR A 2 -21.20 -9.99 0.13
N PRO A 3 -21.14 -11.20 0.68
CA PRO A 3 -20.16 -11.54 1.70
C PRO A 3 -18.76 -11.41 1.13
N THR A 4 -17.93 -10.61 1.79
CA THR A 4 -16.50 -10.54 1.48
C THR A 4 -15.88 -11.85 1.97
N SER A 5 -15.62 -12.78 1.05
CA SER A 5 -14.98 -14.04 1.40
C SER A 5 -13.60 -13.79 2.03
N SER A 6 -13.41 -14.26 3.25
CA SER A 6 -12.10 -14.22 3.90
C SER A 6 -11.15 -15.21 3.20
N PRO A 7 -9.87 -14.84 2.97
CA PRO A 7 -8.91 -15.78 2.42
C PRO A 7 -8.56 -16.85 3.46
N SER A 8 -8.65 -18.12 3.08
CA SER A 8 -8.11 -19.23 3.85
C SER A 8 -6.79 -19.70 3.23
N VAL A 9 -5.79 -19.99 4.06
CA VAL A 9 -4.48 -20.49 3.62
C VAL A 9 -4.41 -21.98 3.93
N ALA A 10 -4.17 -22.77 2.90
CA ALA A 10 -4.01 -24.22 3.02
C ALA A 10 -2.56 -24.63 2.64
N ALA A 11 -2.07 -25.69 3.25
CA ALA A 11 -0.70 -26.18 3.03
C ALA A 11 -0.54 -26.91 1.70
N ASN A 12 -1.62 -27.54 1.18
CA ASN A 12 -1.63 -28.25 -0.08
C ASN A 12 -2.98 -28.07 -0.82
N SER A 13 -3.05 -28.50 -2.09
CA SER A 13 -4.23 -28.37 -2.95
C SER A 13 -5.46 -29.07 -2.37
N SER A 14 -5.29 -30.28 -1.85
CA SER A 14 -6.37 -31.07 -1.26
C SER A 14 -7.01 -30.36 -0.05
N GLN A 15 -6.21 -29.75 0.81
CA GLN A 15 -6.71 -28.94 1.94
C GLN A 15 -7.42 -27.67 1.47
N ALA A 16 -6.95 -27.04 0.39
CA ALA A 16 -7.59 -25.87 -0.17
C ALA A 16 -8.97 -26.21 -0.76
N GLU A 17 -9.08 -27.31 -1.47
CA GLU A 17 -10.34 -27.81 -2.02
C GLU A 17 -11.34 -28.21 -0.92
N GLU A 18 -10.86 -28.86 0.13
CA GLU A 18 -11.68 -29.20 1.29
C GLU A 18 -12.17 -27.94 2.02
N ALA A 19 -11.30 -26.97 2.24
CA ALA A 19 -11.67 -25.68 2.85
C ALA A 19 -12.71 -24.93 1.99
N HIS A 20 -12.55 -24.97 0.67
CA HIS A 20 -13.51 -24.37 -0.25
C HIS A 20 -14.87 -25.07 -0.18
N ARG A 21 -14.89 -26.40 -0.13
CA ARG A 21 -16.11 -27.20 -0.01
C ARG A 21 -16.85 -26.93 1.30
N ARG A 22 -16.12 -26.89 2.43
CA ARG A 22 -16.70 -26.56 3.75
C ARG A 22 -17.26 -25.14 3.79
N ALA A 23 -16.51 -24.16 3.26
CA ALA A 23 -16.99 -22.79 3.19
C ALA A 23 -18.26 -22.67 2.36
N ARG A 24 -18.35 -23.40 1.23
CA ARG A 24 -19.55 -23.43 0.40
C ARG A 24 -20.73 -23.99 1.18
N ALA A 25 -20.57 -25.15 1.86
CA ALA A 25 -21.63 -25.75 2.67
C ALA A 25 -22.16 -24.79 3.74
N LEU A 26 -21.27 -24.18 4.55
CA LEU A 26 -21.65 -23.23 5.59
C LEU A 26 -22.38 -22.00 5.04
N LEU A 27 -21.97 -21.50 3.88
CA LEU A 27 -22.64 -20.35 3.27
C LEU A 27 -24.03 -20.74 2.71
N THR A 28 -24.16 -21.93 2.14
CA THR A 28 -25.44 -22.46 1.66
C THR A 28 -26.44 -22.62 2.81
N ASP A 29 -26.00 -23.11 3.98
CA ASP A 29 -26.83 -23.22 5.20
C ASP A 29 -27.32 -21.86 5.69
N LEU A 30 -26.57 -20.78 5.40
CA LEU A 30 -26.94 -19.40 5.72
C LEU A 30 -27.74 -18.71 4.60
N GLY A 31 -28.13 -19.42 3.55
CA GLY A 31 -28.81 -18.87 2.38
C GLY A 31 -27.93 -17.97 1.50
N LEU A 32 -26.61 -18.11 1.57
CA LEU A 32 -25.62 -17.34 0.81
C LEU A 32 -24.93 -18.22 -0.21
N GLU A 33 -24.60 -17.67 -1.37
CA GLU A 33 -23.86 -18.36 -2.42
C GLU A 33 -22.50 -17.71 -2.68
N LEU A 34 -21.49 -18.55 -2.94
CA LEU A 34 -20.19 -18.10 -3.43
C LEU A 34 -20.32 -17.63 -4.88
N HIS A 35 -19.95 -16.39 -5.15
CA HIS A 35 -19.95 -15.87 -6.53
C HIS A 35 -18.83 -16.56 -7.34
N PRO A 36 -19.14 -17.28 -8.44
CA PRO A 36 -18.18 -18.09 -9.18
C PRO A 36 -16.98 -17.26 -9.70
N ASP A 37 -17.23 -16.07 -10.29
CA ASP A 37 -16.16 -15.23 -10.85
C ASP A 37 -15.30 -14.52 -9.81
N LYS A 38 -15.74 -14.45 -8.55
CA LYS A 38 -15.03 -13.78 -7.46
C LYS A 38 -14.34 -14.76 -6.51
N THR A 39 -14.61 -16.06 -6.65
CA THR A 39 -14.04 -17.12 -5.83
C THR A 39 -13.03 -17.90 -6.66
N ARG A 40 -11.77 -17.88 -6.26
CA ARG A 40 -10.74 -18.64 -6.95
C ARG A 40 -9.73 -19.22 -5.97
N LEU A 41 -9.17 -20.35 -6.31
CA LEU A 41 -7.99 -20.91 -5.69
C LEU A 41 -6.74 -20.25 -6.31
N VAL A 42 -5.79 -19.85 -5.46
CA VAL A 42 -4.55 -19.19 -5.88
C VAL A 42 -3.36 -19.99 -5.38
N ASP A 43 -2.46 -20.37 -6.27
CA ASP A 43 -1.23 -21.08 -5.92
C ASP A 43 -0.15 -20.07 -5.46
N LEU A 44 0.08 -20.02 -4.15
CA LEU A 44 1.09 -19.14 -3.55
C LEU A 44 2.49 -19.77 -3.49
N ARG A 45 2.65 -21.06 -3.87
CA ARG A 45 3.93 -21.76 -3.80
C ARG A 45 4.97 -21.05 -4.67
N GLU A 46 6.17 -20.92 -4.13
CA GLU A 46 7.32 -20.31 -4.82
C GLU A 46 7.05 -18.88 -5.36
N GLY A 47 5.97 -18.25 -4.90
CA GLY A 47 5.59 -16.92 -5.36
C GLY A 47 5.13 -16.88 -6.83
N ARG A 48 4.58 -17.97 -7.35
CA ARG A 48 4.04 -18.03 -8.71
C ARG A 48 2.91 -17.04 -8.89
N GLU A 49 1.94 -17.07 -7.98
CA GLU A 49 0.79 -16.19 -8.01
C GLU A 49 0.71 -15.29 -6.78
N GLY A 50 -0.17 -14.32 -6.86
CA GLY A 50 -0.56 -13.45 -5.76
C GLY A 50 -1.99 -12.98 -5.95
N PHE A 51 -2.59 -12.44 -4.91
CA PHE A 51 -3.94 -11.91 -4.96
C PHE A 51 -4.08 -10.62 -4.16
N ASP A 52 -5.09 -9.84 -4.51
CA ASP A 52 -5.45 -8.62 -3.80
C ASP A 52 -6.59 -8.90 -2.82
N PHE A 53 -6.37 -8.54 -1.55
CA PHE A 53 -7.38 -8.66 -0.50
C PHE A 53 -7.32 -7.45 0.43
N LEU A 54 -8.47 -6.83 0.71
CA LEU A 54 -8.59 -5.63 1.56
C LEU A 54 -7.55 -4.54 1.22
N GLY A 55 -7.35 -4.26 -0.07
CA GLY A 55 -6.41 -3.24 -0.52
C GLY A 55 -4.93 -3.63 -0.43
N CYS A 56 -4.62 -4.83 0.08
CA CYS A 56 -3.28 -5.39 0.11
C CYS A 56 -3.10 -6.39 -1.03
N HIS A 57 -1.90 -6.43 -1.60
CA HIS A 57 -1.44 -7.52 -2.43
C HIS A 57 -0.68 -8.52 -1.57
N LEU A 58 -1.08 -9.80 -1.64
CA LEU A 58 -0.46 -10.91 -0.93
C LEU A 58 0.24 -11.82 -1.93
N ARG A 59 1.50 -12.14 -1.68
CA ARG A 59 2.31 -13.03 -2.52
C ARG A 59 3.42 -13.65 -1.69
N ALA A 60 3.72 -14.91 -1.91
CA ALA A 60 4.90 -15.53 -1.31
C ALA A 60 6.17 -14.98 -1.97
N ARG A 61 7.18 -14.67 -1.18
CA ARG A 61 8.50 -14.23 -1.64
C ARG A 61 9.60 -15.00 -0.93
N MET A 62 10.63 -15.34 -1.68
CA MET A 62 11.85 -15.94 -1.13
C MET A 62 12.56 -14.95 -0.18
N SER A 63 13.01 -15.45 0.96
CA SER A 63 13.81 -14.67 1.89
C SER A 63 15.25 -14.53 1.38
N GLY A 64 15.61 -13.34 0.90
CA GLY A 64 16.98 -13.03 0.49
C GLY A 64 17.97 -13.27 1.63
N ARG A 65 17.64 -12.82 2.85
CA ARG A 65 18.51 -12.98 4.02
C ARG A 65 18.80 -14.45 4.36
N MET A 66 17.82 -15.33 4.29
CA MET A 66 18.03 -16.76 4.55
C MET A 66 18.88 -17.41 3.46
N TRP A 67 18.68 -17.00 2.20
CA TRP A 67 19.50 -17.43 1.10
C TRP A 67 20.95 -16.93 1.21
N GLU A 68 21.16 -15.65 1.47
CA GLU A 68 22.51 -15.06 1.58
C GLU A 68 23.31 -15.64 2.75
N GLN A 69 22.68 -15.79 3.92
CA GLN A 69 23.36 -16.23 5.14
C GLN A 69 23.48 -17.74 5.28
N LYS A 70 22.49 -18.50 4.85
CA LYS A 70 22.38 -19.95 5.13
C LYS A 70 22.18 -20.81 3.88
N ARG A 71 22.09 -20.21 2.69
CA ARG A 71 21.76 -20.90 1.42
C ARG A 71 20.45 -21.72 1.49
N ILE A 72 19.53 -21.31 2.39
CA ILE A 72 18.23 -21.98 2.54
C ILE A 72 17.19 -21.21 1.74
N VAL A 73 16.52 -21.91 0.83
CA VAL A 73 15.37 -21.39 0.08
C VAL A 73 14.14 -21.48 0.99
N ARG A 74 13.63 -20.33 1.42
CA ARG A 74 12.43 -20.24 2.24
C ARG A 74 11.53 -19.13 1.76
N TYR A 75 10.25 -19.42 1.55
CA TYR A 75 9.24 -18.46 1.11
C TYR A 75 8.40 -18.01 2.30
N TYR A 76 8.09 -16.72 2.34
CA TYR A 76 7.21 -16.09 3.31
C TYR A 76 6.12 -15.33 2.59
N LEU A 77 4.92 -15.36 3.14
CA LEU A 77 3.82 -14.55 2.63
C LEU A 77 4.08 -13.08 2.95
N HIS A 78 4.33 -12.30 1.92
CA HIS A 78 4.47 -10.86 2.01
C HIS A 78 3.14 -10.17 1.73
N ARG A 79 2.93 -9.02 2.37
CA ARG A 79 1.76 -8.18 2.20
C ARG A 79 2.20 -6.73 2.02
N TRP A 80 1.73 -6.09 0.96
CA TRP A 80 1.98 -4.68 0.69
C TRP A 80 0.77 -4.02 0.02
N PRO A 81 0.67 -2.65 -0.03
CA PRO A 81 -0.42 -1.96 -0.72
C PRO A 81 -0.57 -2.42 -2.17
N SER A 82 -1.79 -2.79 -2.56
CA SER A 82 -2.10 -3.21 -3.93
C SER A 82 -1.93 -2.06 -4.94
N ALA A 83 -1.88 -2.38 -6.23
CA ALA A 83 -1.82 -1.39 -7.30
C ALA A 83 -3.01 -0.41 -7.23
N ARG A 84 -4.21 -0.93 -6.92
CA ARG A 84 -5.43 -0.14 -6.72
C ARG A 84 -5.31 0.80 -5.52
N ALA A 85 -4.81 0.31 -4.38
CA ALA A 85 -4.58 1.13 -3.18
C ALA A 85 -3.59 2.27 -3.45
N MET A 86 -2.49 1.98 -4.16
CA MET A 86 -1.51 2.99 -4.56
C MET A 86 -2.08 4.02 -5.55
N LYS A 87 -2.91 3.59 -6.50
CA LYS A 87 -3.62 4.49 -7.44
C LYS A 87 -4.53 5.45 -6.68
N ASN A 88 -5.33 4.93 -5.74
CA ASN A 88 -6.24 5.72 -4.92
C ASN A 88 -5.48 6.71 -4.02
N ALA A 89 -4.37 6.28 -3.39
CA ALA A 89 -3.51 7.15 -2.58
C ALA A 89 -2.95 8.31 -3.42
N ARG A 90 -2.41 8.01 -4.60
CA ARG A 90 -1.92 9.06 -5.52
C ARG A 90 -3.02 10.01 -5.98
N ALA A 91 -4.22 9.50 -6.23
CA ALA A 91 -5.37 10.33 -6.58
C ALA A 91 -5.76 11.27 -5.44
N ARG A 92 -5.76 10.80 -4.19
CA ARG A 92 -6.02 11.63 -3.01
C ARG A 92 -4.97 12.71 -2.82
N VAL A 93 -3.68 12.37 -2.93
CA VAL A 93 -2.57 13.34 -2.90
C VAL A 93 -2.71 14.36 -4.02
N LYS A 94 -3.07 13.92 -5.24
CA LYS A 94 -3.32 14.82 -6.38
C LYS A 94 -4.45 15.81 -6.10
N ALA A 95 -5.54 15.37 -5.47
CA ALA A 95 -6.65 16.24 -5.08
C ALA A 95 -6.22 17.30 -4.05
N LEU A 96 -5.45 16.89 -3.02
CA LEU A 96 -4.95 17.78 -1.97
C LEU A 96 -3.86 18.76 -2.45
N THR A 97 -3.25 18.52 -3.61
CA THR A 97 -2.18 19.33 -4.20
C THR A 97 -2.54 19.82 -5.61
N GLY A 98 -3.83 19.95 -5.88
CA GLY A 98 -4.36 20.37 -7.19
C GLY A 98 -4.17 21.86 -7.47
N ARG A 99 -4.52 22.27 -8.68
CA ARG A 99 -4.45 23.68 -9.12
C ARG A 99 -5.33 24.61 -8.24
N ASN A 100 -6.45 24.08 -7.76
CA ASN A 100 -7.38 24.78 -6.87
C ASN A 100 -6.82 25.04 -5.46
N ARG A 101 -5.65 24.47 -5.14
CA ARG A 101 -4.96 24.66 -3.87
C ARG A 101 -3.80 25.66 -3.95
N VAL A 102 -3.62 26.34 -5.07
CA VAL A 102 -2.51 27.32 -5.24
C VAL A 102 -2.61 28.47 -4.26
N GLY A 103 -3.80 28.93 -3.87
CA GLY A 103 -4.02 30.00 -2.87
C GLY A 103 -4.02 29.53 -1.42
N VAL A 104 -3.98 28.21 -1.16
CA VAL A 104 -3.99 27.67 0.23
C VAL A 104 -2.58 27.66 0.79
N GLU A 105 -2.36 28.06 2.03
CA GLU A 105 -1.04 28.06 2.64
C GLU A 105 -0.37 26.67 2.63
N LEU A 106 0.98 26.66 2.59
CA LEU A 106 1.74 25.41 2.52
C LEU A 106 1.51 24.54 3.75
N GLU A 107 1.47 25.18 4.90
CA GLU A 107 1.26 24.55 6.20
C GLU A 107 -0.08 23.82 6.25
N ASP A 108 -1.16 24.46 5.81
CA ASP A 108 -2.50 23.85 5.73
C ASP A 108 -2.53 22.69 4.74
N THR A 109 -1.82 22.83 3.62
CA THR A 109 -1.70 21.76 2.63
C THR A 109 -0.95 20.54 3.22
N ILE A 110 0.14 20.79 3.95
CA ILE A 110 0.91 19.75 4.66
C ILE A 110 0.05 19.11 5.76
N GLY A 111 -0.70 19.91 6.53
CA GLY A 111 -1.62 19.41 7.56
C GLY A 111 -2.65 18.43 6.99
N ALA A 112 -3.31 18.80 5.88
CA ALA A 112 -4.27 17.94 5.19
C ALA A 112 -3.64 16.65 4.62
N LEU A 113 -2.42 16.76 4.09
CA LEU A 113 -1.65 15.60 3.63
C LEU A 113 -1.28 14.68 4.79
N ASN A 114 -0.83 15.23 5.92
CA ASN A 114 -0.43 14.47 7.10
C ASN A 114 -1.58 13.65 7.68
N LEU A 115 -2.78 14.23 7.74
CA LEU A 115 -3.97 13.50 8.17
C LEU A 115 -4.20 12.26 7.30
N PHE A 116 -4.15 12.43 5.98
CA PHE A 116 -4.29 11.32 5.05
C PHE A 116 -3.15 10.30 5.15
N LEU A 117 -1.89 10.78 5.14
CA LEU A 117 -0.71 9.91 5.15
C LEU A 117 -0.62 9.07 6.42
N ARG A 118 -0.92 9.65 7.59
CA ARG A 118 -0.93 8.92 8.87
C ARG A 118 -2.00 7.83 8.88
N GLY A 119 -3.23 8.12 8.45
CA GLY A 119 -4.31 7.14 8.37
C GLY A 119 -3.95 5.99 7.42
N TRP A 120 -3.53 6.33 6.18
CA TRP A 120 -3.14 5.37 5.17
C TRP A 120 -1.90 4.55 5.59
N GLY A 121 -0.88 5.21 6.13
CA GLY A 121 0.34 4.57 6.63
C GLY A 121 0.06 3.60 7.78
N ASN A 122 -0.78 3.99 8.74
CA ASN A 122 -1.17 3.13 9.87
C ASN A 122 -1.86 1.83 9.41
N TYR A 123 -2.68 1.90 8.36
CA TYR A 123 -3.33 0.72 7.79
C TYR A 123 -2.33 -0.27 7.18
N PHE A 124 -1.32 0.23 6.46
CA PHE A 124 -0.39 -0.62 5.72
C PHE A 124 0.93 -0.92 6.45
N ARG A 125 1.25 -0.24 7.56
CA ARG A 125 2.54 -0.36 8.25
C ARG A 125 2.89 -1.74 8.79
N THR A 126 1.90 -2.62 8.96
CA THR A 126 2.09 -3.99 9.49
C THR A 126 2.52 -5.01 8.44
N GLY A 127 2.78 -4.56 7.21
CA GLY A 127 3.21 -5.41 6.09
C GLY A 127 4.56 -4.99 5.50
N ASN A 128 4.95 -5.63 4.41
CA ASN A 128 6.18 -5.34 3.66
C ASN A 128 6.01 -4.08 2.78
N ALA A 129 5.63 -2.95 3.38
CA ALA A 129 5.19 -1.75 2.68
C ALA A 129 6.30 -0.74 2.38
N SER A 130 7.55 -0.94 2.84
CA SER A 130 8.64 0.05 2.77
C SER A 130 8.86 0.63 1.37
N ASP A 131 8.86 -0.20 0.32
CA ASP A 131 9.05 0.28 -1.05
C ASP A 131 7.86 1.11 -1.55
N LYS A 132 6.64 0.72 -1.15
CA LYS A 132 5.42 1.46 -1.49
C LYS A 132 5.34 2.79 -0.74
N PHE A 133 5.80 2.82 0.52
CA PHE A 133 5.91 4.03 1.32
C PHE A 133 6.91 5.00 0.69
N ARG A 134 8.11 4.53 0.32
CA ARG A 134 9.10 5.33 -0.39
C ARG A 134 8.56 5.91 -1.71
N GLN A 135 7.82 5.10 -2.47
CA GLN A 135 7.20 5.57 -3.72
C GLN A 135 6.16 6.66 -3.46
N LEU A 136 5.37 6.55 -2.38
CA LEU A 136 4.36 7.55 -2.06
C LEU A 136 5.00 8.83 -1.49
N ASP A 137 6.00 8.73 -0.61
CA ASP A 137 6.74 9.89 -0.07
C ASP A 137 7.35 10.73 -1.21
N ARG A 138 8.05 10.09 -2.16
CA ARG A 138 8.59 10.76 -3.34
C ARG A 138 7.51 11.43 -4.19
N TYR A 139 6.37 10.75 -4.35
CA TYR A 139 5.26 11.31 -5.12
C TYR A 139 4.66 12.54 -4.43
N VAL A 140 4.48 12.51 -3.11
CA VAL A 140 3.99 13.65 -2.32
C VAL A 140 4.93 14.84 -2.44
N ALA A 141 6.23 14.65 -2.23
CA ALA A 141 7.24 15.69 -2.36
C ALA A 141 7.24 16.31 -3.77
N TRP A 142 7.18 15.48 -4.80
CA TRP A 142 7.08 15.95 -6.19
C TRP A 142 5.81 16.77 -6.44
N ARG A 143 4.66 16.36 -5.86
CA ARG A 143 3.40 17.10 -6.00
C ARG A 143 3.46 18.46 -5.30
N LEU A 144 4.02 18.52 -4.08
CA LEU A 144 4.23 19.77 -3.34
C LEU A 144 5.19 20.71 -4.08
N LYS A 145 6.30 20.19 -4.59
CA LYS A 145 7.22 20.96 -5.42
C LYS A 145 6.51 21.58 -6.63
N ARG A 146 5.70 20.83 -7.34
CA ARG A 146 4.91 21.34 -8.46
C ARG A 146 3.88 22.39 -8.03
N LEU A 147 3.28 22.25 -6.86
CA LEU A 147 2.36 23.24 -6.30
C LEU A 147 3.09 24.56 -6.04
N LEU A 148 4.27 24.54 -5.40
CA LEU A 148 5.08 25.72 -5.11
C LEU A 148 5.59 26.39 -6.39
N ILE A 149 6.01 25.62 -7.40
CA ILE A 149 6.39 26.15 -8.71
C ILE A 149 5.21 26.93 -9.32
N LYS A 150 4.01 26.40 -9.24
CA LYS A 150 2.81 27.08 -9.79
C LYS A 150 2.46 28.35 -9.03
N ARG A 151 2.66 28.39 -7.69
CA ARG A 151 2.45 29.60 -6.88
C ARG A 151 3.39 30.73 -7.24
N ARG A 152 4.67 30.41 -7.49
CA ARG A 152 5.69 31.40 -7.86
C ARG A 152 5.55 31.89 -9.29
N GLY A 153 4.86 31.15 -10.16
CA GLY A 153 4.60 31.54 -11.55
C GLY A 153 5.88 31.70 -12.38
N ARG A 154 5.86 32.65 -13.33
CA ARG A 154 6.96 32.90 -14.28
C ARG A 154 8.23 33.46 -13.62
N ASN A 155 8.12 34.01 -12.43
CA ASN A 155 9.25 34.66 -11.73
C ASN A 155 10.16 33.66 -10.99
N LEU A 156 9.91 32.35 -11.10
CA LEU A 156 10.72 31.32 -10.48
C LEU A 156 11.98 31.03 -11.29
N ARG A 157 13.15 31.26 -10.70
CA ARG A 157 14.44 30.83 -11.26
C ARG A 157 14.70 29.34 -10.95
N ALA A 158 15.41 28.64 -11.84
CA ALA A 158 15.66 27.20 -11.73
C ALA A 158 16.30 26.80 -10.36
N TRP A 159 17.29 27.55 -9.88
CA TRP A 159 17.96 27.28 -8.61
C TRP A 159 17.05 27.43 -7.39
N GLN A 160 16.01 28.28 -7.46
CA GLN A 160 15.05 28.45 -6.37
C GLN A 160 14.17 27.21 -6.17
N ALA A 161 13.87 26.49 -7.26
CA ALA A 161 13.13 25.23 -7.18
C ALA A 161 13.98 24.05 -6.69
N ALA A 162 15.30 24.14 -6.81
CA ALA A 162 16.22 23.08 -6.36
C ALA A 162 16.18 22.88 -4.84
N ARG A 163 15.94 23.92 -4.06
CA ARG A 163 15.85 23.85 -2.58
C ARG A 163 14.66 23.03 -2.06
N TRP A 164 13.59 22.88 -2.86
CA TRP A 164 12.41 22.10 -2.45
C TRP A 164 12.64 20.61 -2.68
N THR A 165 13.44 20.04 -1.80
CA THR A 165 13.76 18.61 -1.75
C THR A 165 12.75 17.86 -0.89
N GLU A 166 12.79 16.53 -0.92
CA GLU A 166 11.97 15.69 -0.05
C GLU A 166 12.28 15.98 1.44
N SER A 167 13.57 16.10 1.81
CA SER A 167 13.99 16.44 3.17
C SER A 167 13.45 17.81 3.59
N TRP A 168 13.54 18.82 2.74
CA TRP A 168 13.01 20.13 3.04
C TRP A 168 11.53 20.11 3.41
N PHE A 169 10.70 19.32 2.71
CA PHE A 169 9.28 19.18 3.06
C PHE A 169 9.09 18.47 4.41
N HIS A 170 9.94 17.52 4.75
CA HIS A 170 9.90 16.89 6.08
C HIS A 170 10.27 17.87 7.18
N ASP A 171 11.25 18.76 6.94
CA ASP A 171 11.61 19.85 7.87
C ASP A 171 10.47 20.87 8.03
N GLN A 172 9.60 21.01 7.02
CA GLN A 172 8.35 21.79 7.11
C GLN A 172 7.19 21.00 7.78
N GLY A 173 7.45 19.86 8.38
CA GLY A 173 6.48 19.06 9.11
C GLY A 173 5.70 18.04 8.29
N LEU A 174 6.08 17.76 7.02
CA LEU A 174 5.46 16.70 6.24
C LEU A 174 5.75 15.32 6.86
N HIS A 175 4.70 14.55 7.11
CA HIS A 175 4.83 13.18 7.63
C HIS A 175 5.55 12.27 6.65
N LYS A 176 6.57 11.54 7.15
CA LYS A 176 7.32 10.55 6.41
C LYS A 176 6.76 9.16 6.68
N LEU A 177 6.39 8.44 5.62
CA LEU A 177 5.91 7.05 5.72
C LEU A 177 7.07 6.06 5.84
N LEU A 178 8.15 6.30 5.09
CA LEU A 178 9.33 5.43 5.14
C LEU A 178 9.92 5.40 6.55
N GLY A 179 10.10 4.18 7.09
CA GLY A 179 10.59 3.97 8.46
C GLY A 179 9.47 3.72 9.49
N THR A 180 8.18 3.88 9.10
CA THR A 180 7.05 3.63 10.02
C THR A 180 6.56 2.18 10.00
N VAL A 181 7.11 1.31 9.16
CA VAL A 181 6.75 -0.11 9.07
C VAL A 181 7.07 -0.81 10.40
N ARG A 182 6.10 -1.55 10.91
CA ARG A 182 6.22 -2.34 12.15
C ARG A 182 5.74 -3.76 11.86
N TYR A 183 6.64 -4.70 11.92
CA TYR A 183 6.27 -6.11 11.83
C TYR A 183 5.63 -6.56 13.16
N PRO A 184 4.51 -7.31 13.12
CA PRO A 184 3.99 -7.94 14.32
C PRO A 184 5.09 -8.83 14.91
N LYS A 185 5.28 -8.75 16.22
CA LYS A 185 6.14 -9.70 16.93
C LYS A 185 5.52 -11.08 16.76
N ALA A 186 6.33 -12.08 16.44
CA ALA A 186 5.89 -13.47 16.53
C ALA A 186 5.47 -13.73 17.98
N ALA A 187 4.25 -14.25 18.16
CA ALA A 187 3.77 -14.74 19.44
C ALA A 187 4.53 -16.01 19.80
#